data_a7b2c858846289cbfa6fba9baac98770
#
_entry.id   a7b2c858846289cbfa6fba9baac98770
#
_cell.length_a   1.000
_cell.length_b   1.000
_cell.length_c   1.000
_cell.angle_alpha   90.00
_cell.angle_beta   90.00
_cell.angle_gamma   90.00
#
_symmetry.space_group_name_H-M   'P 1'
#
loop_
_entity.id
_entity.type
_entity.pdbx_description
1 polymer ?
#
loop_
_entity_poly.entity_id
_entity_poly.type
_entity_poly.pdbx_seq_one_letter_code
_entity_poly.pdbx_strand_id
1 'polypeptide(L)'
;MLEDVKRALRSVVMITVTPFDAAGDVDDEAYRSVLRRTLDAGIDVVTPNGNTSEFYSLTAAERDHALALTVEEAGDRALVVAGVGYDVRTAVESARTAADLGARAIMVHQPVHPYLSAEGWVDYHRAVADAVPELGVVCYLRSPHIPAGALAELARVTPNFVGVKHAVPDPVAFGQAVAVVEDAAGADRLVWICGLAETWAPFFWPVGAEGFTSGLANVTPELSLHLLAALRDGDRSAAMTLWRKLKPFEDLRAAKGSADNVTVVKEALAQLDLCTRTVRPPISELPTAGRAEVAAWLKSVG
;
A
#
# COMPACT_ATOMS: atom_id res chain seq x y z
N MET A 1 -20.10 7.39 -4.80
CA MET A 1 -18.77 7.73 -4.24
C MET A 1 -18.06 6.54 -3.60
N LEU A 2 -18.59 5.88 -2.54
CA LEU A 2 -17.90 4.71 -1.93
C LEU A 2 -17.77 3.52 -2.88
N GLU A 3 -18.77 3.26 -3.72
CA GLU A 3 -18.70 2.18 -4.72
C GLU A 3 -17.67 2.47 -5.83
N ASP A 4 -17.41 3.74 -6.15
CA ASP A 4 -16.33 4.10 -7.08
C ASP A 4 -14.95 3.88 -6.44
N VAL A 5 -14.81 4.18 -5.15
CA VAL A 5 -13.61 3.85 -4.37
C VAL A 5 -13.38 2.33 -4.36
N LYS A 6 -14.41 1.53 -4.06
CA LYS A 6 -14.30 0.05 -4.08
C LYS A 6 -13.89 -0.46 -5.45
N ARG A 7 -14.49 0.07 -6.52
CA ARG A 7 -14.14 -0.31 -7.89
C ARG A 7 -12.68 -0.01 -8.22
N ALA A 8 -12.19 1.19 -7.87
CA ALA A 8 -10.81 1.57 -8.08
C ALA A 8 -9.83 0.70 -7.27
N LEU A 9 -10.14 0.38 -6.02
CA LEU A 9 -9.28 -0.44 -5.17
C LEU A 9 -9.03 -1.87 -5.69
N ARG A 10 -9.84 -2.37 -6.62
CA ARG A 10 -9.62 -3.64 -7.32
C ARG A 10 -8.50 -3.54 -8.35
N SER A 11 -7.37 -2.96 -8.00
CA SER A 11 -6.27 -2.63 -8.91
C SER A 11 -4.90 -2.86 -8.28
N VAL A 12 -3.85 -2.40 -8.96
CA VAL A 12 -2.52 -2.22 -8.36
C VAL A 12 -2.57 -0.98 -7.47
N VAL A 13 -2.56 -1.18 -6.16
CA VAL A 13 -2.52 -0.10 -5.18
C VAL A 13 -1.06 0.28 -4.94
N MET A 14 -0.55 1.26 -5.68
CA MET A 14 0.84 1.69 -5.57
C MET A 14 1.07 2.44 -4.25
N ILE A 15 2.08 2.01 -3.48
CA ILE A 15 2.56 2.75 -2.32
C ILE A 15 3.72 3.63 -2.79
N THR A 16 3.51 4.94 -2.81
CA THR A 16 4.53 5.89 -3.29
C THR A 16 5.79 5.84 -2.43
N VAL A 17 6.96 6.06 -3.01
CA VAL A 17 8.15 6.41 -2.22
C VAL A 17 8.09 7.88 -1.81
N THR A 18 8.87 8.27 -0.80
CA THR A 18 9.14 9.67 -0.48
C THR A 18 10.60 9.96 -0.76
N PRO A 19 10.96 10.51 -1.93
CA PRO A 19 12.31 10.95 -2.23
C PRO A 19 12.79 12.03 -1.25
N PHE A 20 14.07 11.98 -0.89
CA PHE A 20 14.72 13.02 -0.10
C PHE A 20 15.88 13.64 -0.88
N ASP A 21 16.08 14.93 -0.70
CA ASP A 21 17.22 15.65 -1.24
C ASP A 21 18.52 15.40 -0.43
N ALA A 22 19.59 16.12 -0.78
CA ALA A 22 20.87 16.02 -0.09
C ALA A 22 20.88 16.60 1.34
N ALA A 23 19.90 17.46 1.67
CA ALA A 23 19.72 17.99 3.02
C ALA A 23 18.88 17.03 3.89
N GLY A 24 18.22 16.05 3.26
CA GLY A 24 17.33 15.10 3.90
C GLY A 24 15.89 15.60 3.98
N ASP A 25 15.54 16.67 3.29
CA ASP A 25 14.18 17.18 3.13
C ASP A 25 13.46 16.44 2.00
N VAL A 26 12.12 16.51 1.96
CA VAL A 26 11.33 15.93 0.88
C VAL A 26 11.69 16.61 -0.44
N ASP A 27 12.09 15.82 -1.43
CA ASP A 27 12.40 16.30 -2.78
C ASP A 27 11.14 16.34 -3.62
N ASP A 28 10.50 17.49 -3.71
CA ASP A 28 9.24 17.71 -4.41
C ASP A 28 9.34 17.37 -5.90
N GLU A 29 10.43 17.73 -6.55
CA GLU A 29 10.60 17.50 -8.00
C GLU A 29 10.73 16.01 -8.31
N ALA A 30 11.58 15.29 -7.56
CA ALA A 30 11.73 13.85 -7.70
C ALA A 30 10.41 13.13 -7.33
N TYR A 31 9.71 13.58 -6.28
CA TYR A 31 8.41 13.03 -5.87
C TYR A 31 7.40 13.11 -7.02
N ARG A 32 7.20 14.31 -7.58
CA ARG A 32 6.30 14.55 -8.71
C ARG A 32 6.71 13.77 -9.95
N SER A 33 8.00 13.73 -10.25
CA SER A 33 8.54 13.01 -11.42
C SER A 33 8.24 11.51 -11.35
N VAL A 34 8.55 10.86 -10.23
CA VAL A 34 8.24 9.44 -10.02
C VAL A 34 6.74 9.20 -10.13
N LEU A 35 5.92 10.04 -9.49
CA LEU A 35 4.47 9.89 -9.50
C LEU A 35 3.87 10.05 -10.90
N ARG A 36 4.25 11.09 -11.66
CA ARG A 36 3.80 11.30 -13.06
C ARG A 36 4.11 10.09 -13.92
N ARG A 37 5.35 9.59 -13.86
CA ARG A 37 5.77 8.43 -14.63
C ARG A 37 4.87 7.21 -14.36
N THR A 38 4.49 6.97 -13.12
CA THR A 38 3.64 5.84 -12.75
C THR A 38 2.18 6.05 -13.18
N LEU A 39 1.67 7.27 -13.06
CA LEU A 39 0.33 7.64 -13.55
C LEU A 39 0.25 7.54 -15.08
N ASP A 40 1.28 7.98 -15.80
CA ASP A 40 1.36 7.91 -17.27
C ASP A 40 1.43 6.45 -17.77
N ALA A 41 1.99 5.54 -16.96
CA ALA A 41 1.98 4.11 -17.24
C ALA A 41 0.63 3.42 -16.96
N GLY A 42 -0.33 4.12 -16.34
CA GLY A 42 -1.69 3.61 -16.09
C GLY A 42 -1.95 3.16 -14.65
N ILE A 43 -1.10 3.51 -13.68
CA ILE A 43 -1.44 3.33 -12.26
C ILE A 43 -2.59 4.28 -11.90
N ASP A 44 -3.68 3.71 -11.42
CA ASP A 44 -4.93 4.40 -11.12
C ASP A 44 -5.28 4.46 -9.63
N VAL A 45 -4.43 3.89 -8.75
CA VAL A 45 -4.54 3.99 -7.28
C VAL A 45 -3.17 4.25 -6.68
N VAL A 46 -3.05 5.36 -5.96
CA VAL A 46 -1.81 5.79 -5.33
C VAL A 46 -2.01 6.02 -3.83
N THR A 47 -1.08 5.52 -3.02
CA THR A 47 -1.13 5.60 -1.56
C THR A 47 0.11 6.30 -1.04
N PRO A 48 0.09 7.63 -0.84
CA PRO A 48 1.11 8.32 -0.07
C PRO A 48 1.04 7.92 1.41
N ASN A 49 2.13 8.12 2.12
CA ASN A 49 2.19 7.86 3.56
C ASN A 49 1.95 6.38 3.93
N GLY A 50 2.29 5.46 3.02
CA GLY A 50 2.35 4.03 3.35
C GLY A 50 3.72 3.63 3.91
N ASN A 51 3.93 2.33 4.16
CA ASN A 51 5.23 1.86 4.68
C ASN A 51 6.38 2.09 3.68
N THR A 52 6.14 1.91 2.39
CA THR A 52 7.14 2.20 1.34
C THR A 52 7.43 3.70 1.25
N SER A 53 6.49 4.56 1.69
CA SER A 53 6.68 6.01 1.79
C SER A 53 7.46 6.44 3.05
N GLU A 54 7.96 5.51 3.86
CA GLU A 54 8.64 5.79 5.13
C GLU A 54 7.74 6.51 6.17
N PHE A 55 6.45 6.18 6.22
CA PHE A 55 5.43 6.81 7.07
C PHE A 55 5.91 7.14 8.49
N TYR A 56 6.59 6.17 9.13
CA TYR A 56 7.06 6.32 10.51
C TYR A 56 8.34 7.17 10.66
N SER A 57 8.97 7.55 9.55
CA SER A 57 10.16 8.42 9.52
C SER A 57 9.82 9.86 9.10
N LEU A 58 8.55 10.14 8.77
CA LEU A 58 8.07 11.46 8.38
C LEU A 58 7.41 12.18 9.56
N THR A 59 7.65 13.47 9.67
CA THR A 59 6.89 14.38 10.53
C THR A 59 5.44 14.53 10.04
N ALA A 60 4.54 15.07 10.86
CA ALA A 60 3.17 15.35 10.44
C ALA A 60 3.14 16.29 9.23
N ALA A 61 3.92 17.38 9.28
CA ALA A 61 3.99 18.35 8.19
C ALA A 61 4.49 17.75 6.87
N GLU A 62 5.48 16.85 6.91
CA GLU A 62 5.97 16.15 5.71
C GLU A 62 4.94 15.16 5.15
N ARG A 63 4.18 14.48 6.02
CA ARG A 63 3.07 13.62 5.56
C ARG A 63 1.98 14.41 4.86
N ASP A 64 1.59 15.55 5.43
CA ASP A 64 0.58 16.44 4.84
C ASP A 64 1.08 17.02 3.52
N HIS A 65 2.36 17.41 3.46
CA HIS A 65 3.01 17.90 2.25
C HIS A 65 3.06 16.83 1.14
N ALA A 66 3.51 15.61 1.44
CA ALA A 66 3.54 14.50 0.47
C ALA A 66 2.14 14.13 -0.03
N LEU A 67 1.13 14.21 0.85
CA LEU A 67 -0.26 14.00 0.45
C LEU A 67 -0.74 15.12 -0.49
N ALA A 68 -0.46 16.39 -0.19
CA ALA A 68 -0.82 17.51 -1.05
C ALA A 68 -0.19 17.37 -2.44
N LEU A 69 1.11 17.04 -2.52
CA LEU A 69 1.80 16.77 -3.79
C LEU A 69 1.11 15.62 -4.56
N THR A 70 0.71 14.57 -3.84
CA THR A 70 0.05 13.41 -4.48
C THR A 70 -1.32 13.76 -5.03
N VAL A 71 -2.14 14.49 -4.28
CA VAL A 71 -3.49 14.89 -4.72
C VAL A 71 -3.40 15.82 -5.93
N GLU A 72 -2.47 16.77 -5.90
CA GLU A 72 -2.25 17.71 -7.00
C GLU A 72 -1.82 17.00 -8.28
N GLU A 73 -0.87 16.07 -8.22
CA GLU A 73 -0.38 15.33 -9.39
C GLU A 73 -1.38 14.27 -9.89
N ALA A 74 -2.08 13.59 -8.99
CA ALA A 74 -3.07 12.58 -9.36
C ALA A 74 -4.27 13.21 -10.07
N GLY A 75 -4.76 14.37 -9.61
CA GLY A 75 -5.95 15.01 -10.14
C GLY A 75 -7.11 14.00 -10.24
N ASP A 76 -7.76 13.94 -11.38
CA ASP A 76 -8.82 12.96 -11.66
C ASP A 76 -8.30 11.63 -12.23
N ARG A 77 -6.98 11.47 -12.44
CA ARG A 77 -6.38 10.30 -13.09
C ARG A 77 -6.30 9.09 -12.17
N ALA A 78 -6.22 9.30 -10.86
CA ALA A 78 -6.07 8.22 -9.90
C ALA A 78 -6.84 8.47 -8.60
N LEU A 79 -7.20 7.36 -7.94
CA LEU A 79 -7.70 7.38 -6.57
C LEU A 79 -6.52 7.60 -5.61
N VAL A 80 -6.56 8.68 -4.81
CA VAL A 80 -5.62 8.89 -3.72
C VAL A 80 -6.16 8.24 -2.44
N VAL A 81 -5.38 7.32 -1.86
CA VAL A 81 -5.66 6.61 -0.60
C VAL A 81 -4.62 7.05 0.43
N ALA A 82 -4.91 8.04 1.25
CA ALA A 82 -3.93 8.61 2.18
C ALA A 82 -3.65 7.66 3.35
N GLY A 83 -2.37 7.36 3.63
CA GLY A 83 -1.97 6.61 4.83
C GLY A 83 -2.11 7.46 6.09
N VAL A 84 -2.85 6.96 7.09
CA VAL A 84 -3.05 7.60 8.40
C VAL A 84 -2.80 6.61 9.53
N GLY A 85 -2.40 7.08 10.71
CA GLY A 85 -2.08 6.15 11.81
C GLY A 85 -1.53 6.84 13.05
N TYR A 86 -0.72 6.13 13.83
CA TYR A 86 -0.21 6.43 15.16
C TYR A 86 -1.29 6.25 16.25
N ASP A 87 -1.38 7.15 17.24
CA ASP A 87 -2.46 7.15 18.22
C ASP A 87 -3.79 7.59 17.57
N VAL A 88 -4.90 7.32 18.23
CA VAL A 88 -6.23 7.56 17.68
C VAL A 88 -6.49 9.04 17.35
N ARG A 89 -5.96 9.98 18.17
CA ARG A 89 -6.16 11.42 17.92
C ARG A 89 -5.38 11.87 16.69
N THR A 90 -4.12 11.48 16.59
CA THR A 90 -3.27 11.74 15.41
C THR A 90 -3.87 11.13 14.15
N ALA A 91 -4.40 9.90 14.22
CA ALA A 91 -5.03 9.24 13.09
C ALA A 91 -6.30 9.97 12.63
N VAL A 92 -7.13 10.43 13.56
CA VAL A 92 -8.35 11.23 13.28
C VAL A 92 -7.99 12.58 12.67
N GLU A 93 -7.01 13.30 13.21
CA GLU A 93 -6.54 14.57 12.66
C GLU A 93 -5.99 14.37 11.24
N SER A 94 -5.12 13.39 11.04
CA SER A 94 -4.59 13.08 9.69
C SER A 94 -5.67 12.66 8.70
N ALA A 95 -6.72 11.95 9.14
CA ALA A 95 -7.85 11.60 8.30
C ALA A 95 -8.65 12.83 7.84
N ARG A 96 -8.90 13.80 8.75
CA ARG A 96 -9.56 15.07 8.41
C ARG A 96 -8.70 15.89 7.45
N THR A 97 -7.41 16.03 7.73
CA THR A 97 -6.48 16.69 6.80
C THR A 97 -6.50 16.03 5.43
N ALA A 98 -6.59 14.69 5.36
CA ALA A 98 -6.68 13.97 4.09
C ALA A 98 -7.97 14.32 3.33
N ALA A 99 -9.10 14.43 4.01
CA ALA A 99 -10.36 14.87 3.42
C ALA A 99 -10.26 16.31 2.90
N ASP A 100 -9.73 17.22 3.72
CA ASP A 100 -9.57 18.65 3.37
C ASP A 100 -8.64 18.85 2.17
N LEU A 101 -7.61 18.02 2.02
CA LEU A 101 -6.68 18.03 0.88
C LEU A 101 -7.25 17.36 -0.37
N GLY A 102 -8.40 16.68 -0.29
CA GLY A 102 -9.08 16.10 -1.44
C GLY A 102 -8.82 14.60 -1.68
N ALA A 103 -8.24 13.87 -0.72
CA ALA A 103 -8.22 12.41 -0.79
C ALA A 103 -9.66 11.86 -0.76
N ARG A 104 -9.89 10.75 -1.46
CA ARG A 104 -11.22 10.10 -1.48
C ARG A 104 -11.27 8.82 -0.64
N ALA A 105 -10.13 8.37 -0.16
CA ALA A 105 -10.00 7.23 0.73
C ALA A 105 -8.79 7.39 1.65
N ILE A 106 -8.82 6.69 2.77
CA ILE A 106 -7.70 6.57 3.70
C ILE A 106 -7.34 5.10 3.91
N MET A 107 -6.04 4.83 4.14
CA MET A 107 -5.56 3.54 4.64
C MET A 107 -5.11 3.73 6.08
N VAL A 108 -5.83 3.10 7.01
CA VAL A 108 -5.50 3.16 8.43
C VAL A 108 -4.43 2.12 8.73
N HIS A 109 -3.24 2.59 9.12
CA HIS A 109 -2.14 1.72 9.51
C HIS A 109 -2.51 0.84 10.71
N GLN A 110 -1.93 -0.36 10.74
CA GLN A 110 -2.02 -1.22 11.92
C GLN A 110 -1.58 -0.44 13.17
N PRO A 111 -2.42 -0.34 14.21
CA PRO A 111 -2.01 0.30 15.46
C PRO A 111 -0.73 -0.32 16.02
N VAL A 112 0.23 0.54 16.39
CA VAL A 112 1.57 0.11 16.84
C VAL A 112 1.65 -0.17 18.34
N HIS A 113 0.53 -0.03 19.07
CA HIS A 113 0.49 -0.28 20.51
C HIS A 113 0.78 -1.76 20.82
N PRO A 114 1.70 -2.08 21.77
CA PRO A 114 2.10 -3.46 22.05
C PRO A 114 0.99 -4.32 22.70
N TYR A 115 0.03 -3.68 23.36
CA TYR A 115 -1.10 -4.35 24.02
C TYR A 115 -2.41 -4.04 23.27
N LEU A 116 -2.74 -4.88 22.31
CA LEU A 116 -3.86 -4.69 21.41
C LEU A 116 -4.91 -5.77 21.64
N SER A 117 -6.15 -5.37 21.96
CA SER A 117 -7.32 -6.26 21.96
C SER A 117 -8.07 -6.18 20.64
N ALA A 118 -8.88 -7.18 20.34
CA ALA A 118 -9.73 -7.19 19.16
C ALA A 118 -10.77 -6.05 19.19
N GLU A 119 -11.39 -5.84 20.34
CA GLU A 119 -12.36 -4.77 20.57
C GLU A 119 -11.71 -3.38 20.44
N GLY A 120 -10.53 -3.18 21.05
CA GLY A 120 -9.78 -1.92 20.92
C GLY A 120 -9.32 -1.66 19.50
N TRP A 121 -9.04 -2.71 18.73
CA TRP A 121 -8.72 -2.59 17.31
C TRP A 121 -9.94 -2.12 16.50
N VAL A 122 -11.14 -2.68 16.76
CA VAL A 122 -12.39 -2.23 16.14
C VAL A 122 -12.68 -0.77 16.50
N ASP A 123 -12.62 -0.43 17.79
CA ASP A 123 -12.92 0.93 18.28
C ASP A 123 -11.95 1.98 17.70
N TYR A 124 -10.66 1.63 17.55
CA TYR A 124 -9.68 2.50 16.91
C TYR A 124 -10.04 2.82 15.46
N HIS A 125 -10.34 1.78 14.66
CA HIS A 125 -10.69 1.97 13.25
C HIS A 125 -12.03 2.68 13.08
N ARG A 126 -13.01 2.38 13.96
CA ARG A 126 -14.30 3.05 13.95
C ARG A 126 -14.18 4.53 14.29
N ALA A 127 -13.38 4.89 15.31
CA ALA A 127 -13.18 6.30 15.67
C ALA A 127 -12.57 7.11 14.51
N VAL A 128 -11.64 6.53 13.73
CA VAL A 128 -11.08 7.18 12.55
C VAL A 128 -12.11 7.28 11.43
N ALA A 129 -12.87 6.22 11.18
CA ALA A 129 -13.89 6.18 10.13
C ALA A 129 -15.06 7.15 10.40
N ASP A 130 -15.54 7.22 11.64
CA ASP A 130 -16.62 8.12 12.06
C ASP A 130 -16.23 9.60 11.92
N ALA A 131 -14.93 9.92 11.95
CA ALA A 131 -14.43 11.28 11.80
C ALA A 131 -14.46 11.80 10.34
N VAL A 132 -14.56 10.90 9.36
CA VAL A 132 -14.53 11.18 7.91
C VAL A 132 -15.52 10.27 7.17
N PRO A 133 -16.83 10.38 7.44
CA PRO A 133 -17.85 9.46 6.90
C PRO A 133 -17.96 9.49 5.37
N GLU A 134 -17.45 10.54 4.73
CA GLU A 134 -17.40 10.70 3.27
C GLU A 134 -16.24 9.93 2.61
N LEU A 135 -15.17 9.61 3.35
CA LEU A 135 -14.03 8.87 2.80
C LEU A 135 -14.22 7.35 2.87
N GLY A 136 -13.72 6.65 1.86
CA GLY A 136 -13.56 5.20 1.94
C GLY A 136 -12.42 4.84 2.90
N VAL A 137 -12.66 3.93 3.84
CA VAL A 137 -11.67 3.48 4.82
C VAL A 137 -11.17 2.09 4.46
N VAL A 138 -9.86 1.94 4.33
CA VAL A 138 -9.15 0.66 4.16
C VAL A 138 -8.37 0.38 5.44
N CYS A 139 -8.60 -0.73 6.11
CA CYS A 139 -7.73 -1.12 7.21
C CYS A 139 -6.48 -1.86 6.70
N TYR A 140 -5.33 -1.57 7.30
CA TYR A 140 -4.09 -2.29 7.04
C TYR A 140 -3.86 -3.35 8.13
N LEU A 141 -4.16 -4.60 7.83
CA LEU A 141 -4.02 -5.73 8.74
C LEU A 141 -2.66 -6.41 8.56
N ARG A 142 -1.82 -6.33 9.59
CA ARG A 142 -0.50 -6.99 9.64
C ARG A 142 -0.38 -8.02 10.77
N SER A 143 -1.27 -7.98 11.74
CA SER A 143 -1.21 -8.86 12.91
C SER A 143 -2.05 -10.12 12.70
N PRO A 144 -1.47 -11.31 12.83
CA PRO A 144 -2.25 -12.56 12.79
C PRO A 144 -3.14 -12.74 14.05
N HIS A 145 -2.97 -11.88 15.06
CA HIS A 145 -3.75 -11.95 16.29
C HIS A 145 -5.09 -11.22 16.23
N ILE A 146 -5.36 -10.48 15.15
CA ILE A 146 -6.69 -9.87 14.94
C ILE A 146 -7.58 -10.93 14.27
N PRO A 147 -8.62 -11.41 14.97
CA PRO A 147 -9.49 -12.45 14.44
C PRO A 147 -10.39 -11.93 13.32
N ALA A 148 -10.77 -12.79 12.38
CA ALA A 148 -11.69 -12.45 11.29
C ALA A 148 -13.02 -11.86 11.79
N GLY A 149 -13.50 -12.27 12.99
CA GLY A 149 -14.68 -11.70 13.63
C GLY A 149 -14.56 -10.20 13.93
N ALA A 150 -13.36 -9.68 14.21
CA ALA A 150 -13.16 -8.24 14.39
C ALA A 150 -13.33 -7.48 13.07
N LEU A 151 -12.85 -8.03 11.95
CA LEU A 151 -13.09 -7.47 10.61
C LEU A 151 -14.59 -7.49 10.27
N ALA A 152 -15.27 -8.60 10.57
CA ALA A 152 -16.70 -8.74 10.34
C ALA A 152 -17.51 -7.73 11.17
N GLU A 153 -17.18 -7.55 12.45
CA GLU A 153 -17.81 -6.55 13.30
C GLU A 153 -17.58 -5.12 12.76
N LEU A 154 -16.34 -4.77 12.40
CA LEU A 154 -16.03 -3.47 11.82
C LEU A 154 -16.82 -3.25 10.51
N ALA A 155 -16.93 -4.26 9.65
CA ALA A 155 -17.68 -4.19 8.40
C ALA A 155 -19.17 -3.95 8.62
N ARG A 156 -19.73 -4.54 9.71
CA ARG A 156 -21.16 -4.42 10.05
C ARG A 156 -21.51 -3.04 10.61
N VAL A 157 -20.61 -2.44 11.43
CA VAL A 157 -20.91 -1.21 12.17
C VAL A 157 -20.36 0.07 11.55
N THR A 158 -19.53 -0.04 10.49
CA THR A 158 -18.82 1.11 9.89
C THR A 158 -19.14 1.19 8.39
N PRO A 159 -20.13 2.02 8.00
CA PRO A 159 -20.64 2.06 6.61
C PRO A 159 -19.57 2.40 5.55
N ASN A 160 -18.62 3.27 5.89
CA ASN A 160 -17.55 3.70 5.00
C ASN A 160 -16.26 2.84 5.09
N PHE A 161 -16.27 1.75 5.85
CA PHE A 161 -15.21 0.75 5.78
C PHE A 161 -15.38 -0.06 4.49
N VAL A 162 -14.48 0.15 3.52
CA VAL A 162 -14.65 -0.33 2.13
C VAL A 162 -13.64 -1.40 1.73
N GLY A 163 -12.57 -1.61 2.48
CA GLY A 163 -11.56 -2.59 2.08
C GLY A 163 -10.56 -2.97 3.16
N VAL A 164 -9.87 -4.07 2.90
CA VAL A 164 -8.81 -4.61 3.75
C VAL A 164 -7.54 -4.80 2.93
N LYS A 165 -6.46 -4.10 3.34
CA LYS A 165 -5.10 -4.46 2.92
C LYS A 165 -4.58 -5.51 3.88
N HIS A 166 -4.66 -6.77 3.46
CA HIS A 166 -4.27 -7.91 4.30
C HIS A 166 -2.82 -8.31 4.03
N ALA A 167 -1.96 -8.20 5.03
CA ALA A 167 -0.52 -8.45 4.94
C ALA A 167 -0.02 -9.49 5.96
N VAL A 168 -0.84 -10.48 6.26
CA VAL A 168 -0.41 -11.70 6.95
C VAL A 168 -0.14 -12.76 5.88
N PRO A 169 1.06 -13.41 5.86
CA PRO A 169 1.46 -14.33 4.80
C PRO A 169 0.83 -15.72 4.95
N ASP A 170 -0.51 -15.76 4.97
CA ASP A 170 -1.31 -16.97 5.10
C ASP A 170 -2.56 -16.88 4.21
N PRO A 171 -2.55 -17.48 3.00
CA PRO A 171 -3.69 -17.47 2.10
C PRO A 171 -4.91 -18.22 2.65
N VAL A 172 -4.71 -19.22 3.52
CA VAL A 172 -5.82 -19.95 4.14
C VAL A 172 -6.55 -19.06 5.14
N ALA A 173 -5.80 -18.40 6.04
CA ALA A 173 -6.38 -17.43 6.98
C ALA A 173 -7.03 -16.25 6.25
N PHE A 174 -6.47 -15.82 5.12
CA PHE A 174 -7.06 -14.79 4.28
C PHE A 174 -8.43 -15.22 3.74
N GLY A 175 -8.53 -16.39 3.09
CA GLY A 175 -9.79 -16.91 2.56
C GLY A 175 -10.84 -17.15 3.65
N GLN A 176 -10.42 -17.58 4.84
CA GLN A 176 -11.31 -17.69 6.01
C GLN A 176 -11.85 -16.32 6.45
N ALA A 177 -10.99 -15.28 6.45
CA ALA A 177 -11.41 -13.92 6.79
C ALA A 177 -12.42 -13.37 5.78
N VAL A 178 -12.20 -13.61 4.48
CA VAL A 178 -13.17 -13.28 3.42
C VAL A 178 -14.52 -13.91 3.73
N ALA A 179 -14.57 -15.23 3.90
CA ALA A 179 -15.83 -15.96 4.16
C ALA A 179 -16.53 -15.46 5.41
N VAL A 180 -15.83 -15.25 6.53
CA VAL A 180 -16.43 -14.75 7.78
C VAL A 180 -17.04 -13.36 7.62
N VAL A 181 -16.40 -12.48 6.85
CA VAL A 181 -16.94 -11.12 6.59
C VAL A 181 -18.14 -11.19 5.66
N GLU A 182 -18.09 -12.00 4.60
CA GLU A 182 -19.22 -12.17 3.67
C GLU A 182 -20.46 -12.74 4.36
N ASP A 183 -20.28 -13.74 5.23
CA ASP A 183 -21.38 -14.32 6.01
C ASP A 183 -22.01 -13.30 6.97
N ALA A 184 -21.21 -12.42 7.56
CA ALA A 184 -21.67 -11.47 8.57
C ALA A 184 -22.23 -10.15 8.01
N ALA A 185 -21.69 -9.68 6.87
CA ALA A 185 -21.95 -8.33 6.34
C ALA A 185 -22.39 -8.33 4.86
N GLY A 186 -22.40 -9.49 4.22
CA GLY A 186 -22.79 -9.68 2.82
C GLY A 186 -21.59 -9.75 1.87
N ALA A 187 -21.78 -10.46 0.76
CA ALA A 187 -20.84 -10.53 -0.34
C ALA A 187 -20.55 -9.11 -0.87
N ASP A 188 -19.35 -8.92 -1.41
CA ASP A 188 -18.89 -7.62 -1.94
C ASP A 188 -18.90 -6.46 -0.93
N ARG A 189 -19.05 -6.74 0.38
CA ARG A 189 -19.03 -5.69 1.40
C ARG A 189 -17.70 -4.95 1.45
N LEU A 190 -16.60 -5.68 1.33
CA LEU A 190 -15.24 -5.15 1.34
C LEU A 190 -14.47 -5.57 0.10
N VAL A 191 -13.54 -4.73 -0.32
CA VAL A 191 -12.50 -5.09 -1.31
C VAL A 191 -11.31 -5.69 -0.58
N TRP A 192 -10.85 -6.85 -1.04
CA TRP A 192 -9.75 -7.57 -0.43
C TRP A 192 -8.45 -7.36 -1.24
N ILE A 193 -7.48 -6.71 -0.60
CA ILE A 193 -6.22 -6.31 -1.23
C ILE A 193 -5.08 -7.13 -0.62
N CYS A 194 -4.35 -7.88 -1.45
CA CYS A 194 -3.10 -8.52 -1.00
C CYS A 194 -2.08 -7.46 -0.62
N GLY A 195 -1.77 -7.34 0.68
CA GLY A 195 -0.84 -6.35 1.23
C GLY A 195 0.63 -6.76 1.19
N LEU A 196 0.94 -7.90 0.53
CA LEU A 196 2.27 -8.52 0.45
C LEU A 196 2.86 -8.48 -0.97
N ALA A 197 2.42 -7.49 -1.75
CA ALA A 197 2.92 -7.18 -3.09
C ALA A 197 2.78 -8.34 -4.11
N GLU A 198 3.53 -8.24 -5.18
CA GLU A 198 3.53 -9.15 -6.32
C GLU A 198 3.91 -10.59 -5.94
N THR A 199 4.73 -10.76 -4.90
CA THR A 199 5.14 -12.10 -4.43
C THR A 199 3.96 -12.95 -4.01
N TRP A 200 2.97 -12.36 -3.36
CA TRP A 200 1.85 -13.09 -2.78
C TRP A 200 0.55 -12.99 -3.57
N ALA A 201 0.42 -11.99 -4.43
CA ALA A 201 -0.80 -11.74 -5.19
C ALA A 201 -1.32 -13.00 -5.93
N PRO A 202 -0.50 -13.80 -6.66
CA PRO A 202 -1.00 -14.99 -7.35
C PRO A 202 -1.54 -16.09 -6.42
N PHE A 203 -1.13 -16.09 -5.15
CA PHE A 203 -1.56 -17.09 -4.16
C PHE A 203 -2.77 -16.63 -3.34
N PHE A 204 -2.99 -15.32 -3.23
CA PHE A 204 -4.15 -14.72 -2.60
C PHE A 204 -5.33 -14.58 -3.56
N TRP A 205 -5.06 -14.48 -4.86
CA TRP A 205 -6.08 -14.32 -5.89
C TRP A 205 -7.15 -15.40 -5.88
N PRO A 206 -6.81 -16.72 -5.83
CA PRO A 206 -7.80 -17.79 -5.81
C PRO A 206 -8.67 -17.84 -4.54
N VAL A 207 -8.29 -17.13 -3.49
CA VAL A 207 -8.99 -17.12 -2.19
C VAL A 207 -9.63 -15.77 -1.87
N GLY A 208 -9.84 -14.92 -2.90
CA GLY A 208 -10.68 -13.74 -2.83
C GLY A 208 -9.95 -12.40 -2.88
N ALA A 209 -8.63 -12.35 -3.16
CA ALA A 209 -7.99 -11.05 -3.42
C ALA A 209 -8.46 -10.48 -4.77
N GLU A 210 -8.73 -9.19 -4.82
CA GLU A 210 -9.22 -8.46 -6.00
C GLU A 210 -8.24 -7.38 -6.47
N GLY A 211 -7.23 -7.10 -5.67
CA GLY A 211 -6.14 -6.18 -5.93
C GLY A 211 -4.91 -6.53 -5.09
N PHE A 212 -3.82 -5.84 -5.31
CA PHE A 212 -2.62 -5.97 -4.48
C PHE A 212 -1.87 -4.65 -4.35
N THR A 213 -1.14 -4.50 -3.23
CA THR A 213 -0.28 -3.34 -3.04
C THR A 213 1.06 -3.53 -3.72
N SER A 214 1.65 -2.46 -4.24
CA SER A 214 2.94 -2.51 -4.93
C SER A 214 3.88 -1.39 -4.50
N GLY A 215 5.08 -1.75 -4.10
CA GLY A 215 6.22 -0.84 -4.05
C GLY A 215 7.04 -0.90 -5.35
N LEU A 216 7.00 -2.05 -6.03
CA LEU A 216 7.66 -2.27 -7.32
C LEU A 216 7.12 -1.33 -8.41
N ALA A 217 5.84 -0.99 -8.37
CA ALA A 217 5.21 -0.09 -9.35
C ALA A 217 5.85 1.30 -9.40
N ASN A 218 6.58 1.74 -8.37
CA ASN A 218 7.41 2.94 -8.47
C ASN A 218 8.55 2.78 -9.49
N VAL A 219 9.04 1.54 -9.69
CA VAL A 219 10.21 1.23 -10.53
C VAL A 219 9.78 0.78 -11.92
N THR A 220 8.89 -0.20 -12.00
CA THR A 220 8.37 -0.79 -13.26
C THR A 220 6.86 -0.99 -13.14
N PRO A 221 6.05 0.08 -13.26
CA PRO A 221 4.61 0.00 -13.13
C PRO A 221 3.96 -0.98 -14.13
N GLU A 222 4.52 -1.07 -15.34
CA GLU A 222 4.01 -1.93 -16.40
C GLU A 222 4.02 -3.43 -16.00
N LEU A 223 5.07 -3.88 -15.29
CA LEU A 223 5.15 -5.27 -14.86
C LEU A 223 4.10 -5.61 -13.80
N SER A 224 3.81 -4.70 -12.87
CA SER A 224 2.73 -4.86 -11.88
C SER A 224 1.36 -4.88 -12.58
N LEU A 225 1.14 -4.00 -13.55
CA LEU A 225 -0.10 -3.95 -14.34
C LEU A 225 -0.28 -5.23 -15.20
N HIS A 226 0.78 -5.73 -15.82
CA HIS A 226 0.72 -6.99 -16.56
C HIS A 226 0.41 -8.18 -15.65
N LEU A 227 0.96 -8.21 -14.42
CA LEU A 227 0.61 -9.25 -13.45
C LEU A 227 -0.88 -9.15 -13.07
N LEU A 228 -1.39 -7.96 -12.81
CA LEU A 228 -2.81 -7.74 -12.52
C LEU A 228 -3.69 -8.23 -13.67
N ALA A 229 -3.36 -7.89 -14.92
CA ALA A 229 -4.10 -8.33 -16.09
C ALA A 229 -4.13 -9.87 -16.19
N ALA A 230 -2.98 -10.54 -16.08
CA ALA A 230 -2.90 -11.99 -16.11
C ALA A 230 -3.73 -12.66 -14.99
N LEU A 231 -3.76 -12.07 -13.78
CA LEU A 231 -4.57 -12.55 -12.67
C LEU A 231 -6.07 -12.38 -12.95
N ARG A 232 -6.49 -11.25 -13.49
CA ARG A 232 -7.89 -10.97 -13.86
C ARG A 232 -8.40 -11.88 -14.99
N ASP A 233 -7.55 -12.15 -15.97
CA ASP A 233 -7.87 -13.02 -17.11
C ASP A 233 -7.85 -14.50 -16.73
N GLY A 234 -7.43 -14.86 -15.52
CA GLY A 234 -7.26 -16.24 -15.08
C GLY A 234 -6.10 -16.96 -15.79
N ASP A 235 -5.21 -16.22 -16.46
CA ASP A 235 -4.02 -16.79 -17.12
C ASP A 235 -2.92 -17.06 -16.09
N ARG A 236 -3.07 -18.21 -15.44
CA ARG A 236 -2.10 -18.69 -14.46
C ARG A 236 -0.69 -18.84 -15.03
N SER A 237 -0.56 -19.21 -16.31
CA SER A 237 0.75 -19.41 -16.95
C SER A 237 1.49 -18.08 -17.10
N ALA A 238 0.80 -17.05 -17.63
CA ALA A 238 1.33 -15.70 -17.74
C ALA A 238 1.63 -15.10 -16.36
N ALA A 239 0.70 -15.23 -15.41
CA ALA A 239 0.90 -14.73 -14.05
C ALA A 239 2.14 -15.33 -13.37
N MET A 240 2.34 -16.66 -13.47
CA MET A 240 3.51 -17.32 -12.89
C MET A 240 4.81 -17.03 -13.65
N THR A 241 4.75 -16.71 -14.93
CA THR A 241 5.91 -16.27 -15.71
C THR A 241 6.36 -14.88 -15.24
N LEU A 242 5.44 -13.94 -15.11
CA LEU A 242 5.69 -12.61 -14.54
C LEU A 242 6.20 -12.71 -13.10
N TRP A 243 5.55 -13.53 -12.27
CA TRP A 243 5.96 -13.77 -10.89
C TRP A 243 7.43 -14.19 -10.77
N ARG A 244 7.90 -15.14 -11.62
CA ARG A 244 9.32 -15.54 -11.62
C ARG A 244 10.26 -14.40 -11.99
N LYS A 245 9.82 -13.50 -12.87
CA LYS A 245 10.59 -12.30 -13.28
C LYS A 245 10.67 -11.27 -12.16
N LEU A 246 9.59 -11.09 -11.39
CA LEU A 246 9.46 -10.10 -10.33
C LEU A 246 10.04 -10.59 -8.99
N LYS A 247 9.94 -11.89 -8.73
CA LYS A 247 10.31 -12.53 -7.46
C LYS A 247 11.71 -12.15 -6.94
N PRO A 248 12.78 -12.14 -7.75
CA PRO A 248 14.10 -11.76 -7.25
C PRO A 248 14.16 -10.36 -6.64
N PHE A 249 13.46 -9.38 -7.21
CA PHE A 249 13.38 -8.04 -6.65
C PHE A 249 12.61 -8.01 -5.32
N GLU A 250 11.48 -8.70 -5.29
CA GLU A 250 10.67 -8.81 -4.07
C GLU A 250 11.40 -9.59 -2.96
N ASP A 251 12.25 -10.57 -3.31
CA ASP A 251 13.09 -11.27 -2.33
C ASP A 251 14.13 -10.35 -1.70
N LEU A 252 14.74 -9.46 -2.49
CA LEU A 252 15.64 -8.43 -1.96
C LEU A 252 14.90 -7.53 -0.97
N ARG A 253 13.66 -7.12 -1.29
CA ARG A 253 12.82 -6.31 -0.41
C ARG A 253 12.43 -7.02 0.87
N ALA A 254 12.17 -8.34 0.79
CA ALA A 254 11.78 -9.16 1.93
C ALA A 254 12.98 -9.59 2.83
N ALA A 255 14.20 -9.39 2.36
CA ALA A 255 15.41 -9.79 3.08
C ALA A 255 15.47 -9.17 4.48
N LYS A 256 16.16 -9.84 5.41
CA LYS A 256 16.39 -9.38 6.79
C LYS A 256 15.09 -9.01 7.52
N GLY A 257 14.03 -9.77 7.32
CA GLY A 257 12.73 -9.46 7.93
C GLY A 257 12.08 -8.19 7.37
N SER A 258 12.29 -7.92 6.08
CA SER A 258 11.82 -6.74 5.35
C SER A 258 12.53 -5.43 5.71
N ALA A 259 13.71 -5.47 6.32
CA ALA A 259 14.49 -4.26 6.60
C ALA A 259 14.88 -3.53 5.32
N ASP A 260 15.07 -4.26 4.22
CA ASP A 260 15.46 -3.71 2.93
C ASP A 260 14.24 -3.31 2.04
N ASN A 261 13.01 -3.36 2.56
CA ASN A 261 11.77 -3.16 1.77
C ASN A 261 11.71 -1.84 1.00
N VAL A 262 12.04 -0.72 1.67
CA VAL A 262 12.03 0.62 1.07
C VAL A 262 13.32 0.86 0.28
N THR A 263 14.44 0.50 0.88
CA THR A 263 15.75 0.85 0.37
C THR A 263 16.08 0.18 -0.98
N VAL A 264 15.53 -1.02 -1.24
CA VAL A 264 15.62 -1.68 -2.55
C VAL A 264 14.88 -0.89 -3.63
N VAL A 265 13.70 -0.37 -3.33
CA VAL A 265 12.92 0.45 -4.27
C VAL A 265 13.66 1.76 -4.58
N LYS A 266 14.14 2.46 -3.54
CA LYS A 266 14.89 3.72 -3.73
C LYS A 266 16.22 3.50 -4.45
N GLU A 267 16.93 2.40 -4.17
CA GLU A 267 18.14 2.06 -4.91
C GLU A 267 17.85 1.82 -6.40
N ALA A 268 16.76 1.11 -6.73
CA ALA A 268 16.37 0.91 -8.12
C ALA A 268 16.03 2.24 -8.81
N LEU A 269 15.28 3.12 -8.15
CA LEU A 269 14.97 4.45 -8.67
C LEU A 269 16.24 5.32 -8.84
N ALA A 270 17.18 5.23 -7.89
CA ALA A 270 18.46 5.95 -7.99
C ALA A 270 19.32 5.45 -9.16
N GLN A 271 19.28 4.15 -9.48
CA GLN A 271 19.96 3.60 -10.66
C GLN A 271 19.27 3.95 -11.98
N LEU A 272 18.03 4.41 -11.93
CA LEU A 272 17.28 4.96 -13.06
C LEU A 272 17.32 6.49 -13.12
N ASP A 273 18.13 7.13 -12.29
CA ASP A 273 18.26 8.59 -12.17
C ASP A 273 16.93 9.32 -11.85
N LEU A 274 16.01 8.65 -11.11
CA LEU A 274 14.70 9.19 -10.78
C LEU A 274 14.63 9.83 -9.38
N CYS A 275 15.47 9.42 -8.45
CA CYS A 275 15.63 10.06 -7.12
C CYS A 275 16.97 9.66 -6.48
N THR A 276 17.29 10.25 -5.34
CA THR A 276 18.41 9.79 -4.51
C THR A 276 18.06 8.45 -3.83
N ARG A 277 19.10 7.70 -3.40
CA ARG A 277 18.89 6.47 -2.61
C ARG A 277 18.66 6.73 -1.13
N THR A 278 18.71 7.98 -0.71
CA THR A 278 18.62 8.40 0.70
C THR A 278 17.37 7.88 1.37
N VAL A 279 17.55 7.25 2.51
CA VAL A 279 16.50 6.80 3.44
C VAL A 279 16.77 7.38 4.82
N ARG A 280 15.74 7.45 5.67
CA ARG A 280 15.90 7.95 7.04
C ARG A 280 16.01 6.80 8.05
N PRO A 281 16.82 6.94 9.12
CA PRO A 281 16.78 5.98 10.23
C PRO A 281 15.36 5.78 10.76
N PRO A 282 15.00 4.55 11.16
CA PRO A 282 15.88 3.37 11.38
C PRO A 282 16.17 2.56 10.11
N ILE A 283 15.77 3.00 8.94
CA ILE A 283 16.08 2.36 7.66
C ILE A 283 17.53 2.71 7.27
N SER A 284 18.20 1.81 6.57
CA SER A 284 19.58 2.01 6.10
C SER A 284 19.67 1.79 4.60
N GLU A 285 20.59 2.50 3.94
CA GLU A 285 20.89 2.27 2.53
C GLU A 285 21.45 0.86 2.30
N LEU A 286 21.27 0.33 1.09
CA LEU A 286 21.87 -0.94 0.71
C LEU A 286 23.40 -0.89 0.69
N PRO A 287 24.09 -1.95 1.18
CA PRO A 287 25.51 -2.12 0.96
C PRO A 287 25.81 -2.34 -0.51
N THR A 288 27.08 -2.16 -0.92
CA THR A 288 27.52 -2.31 -2.32
C THR A 288 27.05 -3.61 -2.99
N ALA A 289 27.08 -4.74 -2.27
CA ALA A 289 26.60 -6.02 -2.79
C ALA A 289 25.12 -5.96 -3.15
N GLY A 290 24.26 -5.45 -2.25
CA GLY A 290 22.82 -5.32 -2.53
C GLY A 290 22.52 -4.36 -3.69
N ARG A 291 23.28 -3.28 -3.81
CA ARG A 291 23.18 -2.36 -4.96
C ARG A 291 23.48 -3.07 -6.29
N ALA A 292 24.49 -3.96 -6.31
CA ALA A 292 24.85 -4.75 -7.48
C ALA A 292 23.75 -5.77 -7.84
N GLU A 293 23.06 -6.35 -6.83
CA GLU A 293 21.94 -7.26 -7.06
C GLU A 293 20.73 -6.53 -7.68
N VAL A 294 20.42 -5.32 -7.21
CA VAL A 294 19.40 -4.45 -7.82
C VAL A 294 19.76 -4.11 -9.26
N ALA A 295 21.03 -3.75 -9.54
CA ALA A 295 21.49 -3.48 -10.90
C ALA A 295 21.36 -4.70 -11.82
N ALA A 296 21.68 -5.89 -11.32
CA ALA A 296 21.55 -7.14 -12.09
C ALA A 296 20.09 -7.42 -12.43
N TRP A 297 19.17 -7.22 -11.46
CA TRP A 297 17.74 -7.41 -11.69
C TRP A 297 17.20 -6.39 -12.70
N LEU A 298 17.51 -5.09 -12.58
CA LEU A 298 17.09 -4.06 -13.55
C LEU A 298 17.47 -4.43 -14.98
N LYS A 299 18.71 -4.90 -15.20
CA LYS A 299 19.18 -5.38 -16.51
C LYS A 299 18.42 -6.60 -17.04
N SER A 300 17.86 -7.42 -16.16
CA SER A 300 17.12 -8.63 -16.54
C SER A 300 15.68 -8.35 -16.96
N VAL A 301 15.15 -7.18 -16.61
CA VAL A 301 13.75 -6.80 -16.86
C VAL A 301 13.58 -5.68 -17.89
N GLY A 302 14.62 -4.86 -18.13
CA GLY A 302 14.72 -3.87 -19.21
C GLY A 302 15.24 -4.54 -20.45
#